data_35edaf0d809ea51a67e9d785a0b3d2d2
#
_entry.id   35edaf0d809ea51a67e9d785a0b3d2d2
#
_cell.length_a   1.000
_cell.length_b   1.000
_cell.length_c   1.000
_cell.angle_alpha   90.00
_cell.angle_beta   90.00
_cell.angle_gamma   90.00
#
_symmetry.space_group_name_H-M   'P 1'
#
loop_
_entity.id
_entity.type
_entity.pdbx_description
1 polymer ?
#
loop_
_entity_poly.entity_id
_entity_poly.type
_entity_poly.pdbx_seq_one_letter_code
_entity_poly.pdbx_strand_id
1 'polypeptide(L)'
;MSPSRALADLAAARNTYGVPGARDRLDLLRILERAELRAAQQIIQLHELLCFLHAYPDDEAVFEQVSQMLNGFSRRPDLQLNRRRLVNTGIAGTDIVYPFGFSTARWLAARCGDRLSVEWNDVAHPDEVEGRLQLFSLWAERPVFDEPPLGGRAWLDRLRGNQTDASFIINRSAALPVRGMANDHLYDELGLTLRVTAGPNAPDRTRARVPGRRLVTQPAPLRLARPDIVAELMKPPKRIRRIGRRQAHTLLDLAREAMVTRARDLYTFTAANLEDACLVDCGDGLEFFCIGVEPEQRLLLDAVYGILTIRNGVPIGYALFSALWRSSEVAYNVFESFRGGESAWVYGRLLATIRAMFGADTFTIDPYQLGHHNDEGLESGAWWFYYKLGFRPWDPAIARLARSEARKVAARKGYRTGPGTLRKLVSANLFLQTGPPRADVLGAIPTAAIGLAVTGCLTRRFGSDRERATADLAAEAAARLGADGWRRWPAGEKLFWERWAPLVALIPGLDGWSEIERRGLADVIRAKGGRRESDFVARFDAHPRLGEAIAALAATAASAARR
;
A
#
# COMPACT_ATOMS: atom_id res chain seq x y z
N MET A 1 -5.43 -41.85 11.20
CA MET A 1 -5.09 -41.13 9.95
C MET A 1 -3.72 -40.46 10.17
N SER A 2 -2.84 -40.49 9.16
CA SER A 2 -1.54 -39.80 9.29
C SER A 2 -1.69 -38.28 9.26
N PRO A 3 -0.83 -37.51 9.94
CA PRO A 3 -0.88 -36.03 9.92
C PRO A 3 -0.82 -35.44 8.51
N SER A 4 0.03 -35.98 7.64
CA SER A 4 0.14 -35.52 6.23
C SER A 4 -1.15 -35.77 5.45
N ARG A 5 -1.85 -36.87 5.72
CA ARG A 5 -3.14 -37.16 5.08
C ARG A 5 -4.22 -36.20 5.60
N ALA A 6 -4.30 -36.01 6.92
CA ALA A 6 -5.25 -35.07 7.52
C ALA A 6 -5.06 -33.62 6.96
N LEU A 7 -3.80 -33.20 6.78
CA LEU A 7 -3.47 -31.90 6.21
C LEU A 7 -3.91 -31.79 4.73
N ALA A 8 -3.69 -32.83 3.95
CA ALA A 8 -4.13 -32.88 2.55
C ALA A 8 -5.67 -32.87 2.42
N ASP A 9 -6.35 -33.63 3.28
CA ASP A 9 -7.82 -33.70 3.29
C ASP A 9 -8.42 -32.37 3.75
N LEU A 10 -7.84 -31.69 4.76
CA LEU A 10 -8.23 -30.34 5.16
C LEU A 10 -8.03 -29.31 4.03
N ALA A 11 -6.92 -29.39 3.30
CA ALA A 11 -6.65 -28.54 2.15
C ALA A 11 -7.65 -28.76 1.01
N ALA A 12 -8.02 -30.01 0.74
CA ALA A 12 -9.04 -30.35 -0.25
C ALA A 12 -10.44 -29.86 0.16
N ALA A 13 -10.77 -29.91 1.44
CA ALA A 13 -12.03 -29.44 2.00
C ALA A 13 -12.10 -27.91 2.19
N ARG A 14 -11.04 -27.17 1.87
CA ARG A 14 -10.93 -25.72 2.12
C ARG A 14 -12.12 -24.91 1.61
N ASN A 15 -12.65 -25.25 0.44
CA ASN A 15 -13.76 -24.53 -0.22
C ASN A 15 -15.09 -25.28 -0.14
N THR A 16 -15.21 -26.32 0.69
CA THR A 16 -16.44 -27.09 0.90
C THR A 16 -17.19 -26.51 2.09
N TYR A 17 -18.38 -25.98 1.88
CA TYR A 17 -19.18 -25.30 2.91
C TYR A 17 -20.46 -26.07 3.22
N GLY A 18 -21.02 -25.86 4.41
CA GLY A 18 -22.25 -26.49 4.89
C GLY A 18 -22.00 -27.51 5.99
N VAL A 19 -23.09 -28.00 6.63
CA VAL A 19 -23.04 -28.81 7.84
C VAL A 19 -22.21 -30.12 7.72
N PRO A 20 -22.29 -30.90 6.64
CA PRO A 20 -21.43 -32.08 6.51
C PRO A 20 -19.94 -31.72 6.49
N GLY A 21 -19.58 -30.70 5.71
CA GLY A 21 -18.18 -30.23 5.61
C GLY A 21 -17.63 -29.66 6.90
N ALA A 22 -18.46 -29.05 7.75
CA ALA A 22 -18.05 -28.49 9.03
C ALA A 22 -17.62 -29.58 10.02
N ARG A 23 -18.37 -30.68 10.10
CA ARG A 23 -18.03 -31.85 10.95
C ARG A 23 -16.70 -32.47 10.55
N ASP A 24 -16.53 -32.76 9.25
CA ASP A 24 -15.31 -33.37 8.73
C ASP A 24 -14.09 -32.46 9.01
N ARG A 25 -14.26 -31.16 8.85
CA ARG A 25 -13.19 -30.16 9.18
C ARG A 25 -12.86 -30.16 10.67
N LEU A 26 -13.85 -30.18 11.54
CA LEU A 26 -13.63 -30.17 12.99
C LEU A 26 -12.83 -31.39 13.42
N ASP A 27 -13.13 -32.55 12.89
CA ASP A 27 -12.39 -33.79 13.18
C ASP A 27 -10.94 -33.74 12.64
N LEU A 28 -10.74 -33.20 11.42
CA LEU A 28 -9.42 -33.01 10.86
C LEU A 28 -8.59 -31.99 11.69
N LEU A 29 -9.20 -30.89 12.13
CA LEU A 29 -8.57 -29.89 12.99
C LEU A 29 -8.13 -30.48 14.32
N ARG A 30 -8.97 -31.29 14.98
CA ARG A 30 -8.63 -31.97 16.23
C ARG A 30 -7.45 -32.95 16.09
N ILE A 31 -7.38 -33.66 14.96
CA ILE A 31 -6.22 -34.50 14.63
C ILE A 31 -4.97 -33.67 14.47
N LEU A 32 -5.04 -32.58 13.71
CA LEU A 32 -3.90 -31.71 13.39
C LEU A 32 -3.43 -30.86 14.59
N GLU A 33 -4.31 -30.57 15.55
CA GLU A 33 -3.96 -29.89 16.80
C GLU A 33 -2.95 -30.72 17.61
N ARG A 34 -3.15 -32.03 17.67
CA ARG A 34 -2.32 -32.98 18.46
C ARG A 34 -1.14 -33.54 17.68
N ALA A 35 -1.16 -33.37 16.36
CA ALA A 35 -0.15 -33.95 15.49
C ALA A 35 1.12 -33.11 15.44
N GLU A 36 2.29 -33.75 15.38
CA GLU A 36 3.56 -33.11 15.04
C GLU A 36 3.83 -33.24 13.53
N LEU A 37 4.15 -32.10 12.91
CA LEU A 37 4.47 -32.00 11.48
C LEU A 37 6.00 -31.98 11.32
N ARG A 38 6.52 -32.88 10.47
CA ARG A 38 7.97 -33.03 10.34
C ARG A 38 8.65 -31.97 9.46
N ALA A 39 7.95 -31.48 8.46
CA ALA A 39 8.50 -30.55 7.49
C ALA A 39 8.01 -29.11 7.73
N ALA A 40 8.89 -28.13 7.62
CA ALA A 40 8.55 -26.69 7.71
C ALA A 40 7.40 -26.32 6.77
N GLN A 41 7.39 -26.85 5.54
CA GLN A 41 6.31 -26.59 4.56
C GLN A 41 4.93 -27.07 5.03
N GLN A 42 4.86 -28.17 5.78
CA GLN A 42 3.59 -28.63 6.34
C GLN A 42 3.10 -27.71 7.47
N ILE A 43 4.01 -27.15 8.27
CA ILE A 43 3.67 -26.18 9.32
C ILE A 43 3.14 -24.90 8.68
N ILE A 44 3.78 -24.40 7.62
CA ILE A 44 3.30 -23.25 6.84
C ILE A 44 1.91 -23.56 6.29
N GLN A 45 1.73 -24.71 5.64
CA GLN A 45 0.45 -25.10 5.05
C GLN A 45 -0.68 -25.16 6.09
N LEU A 46 -0.41 -25.76 7.26
CA LEU A 46 -1.39 -25.78 8.34
C LEU A 46 -1.76 -24.37 8.79
N HIS A 47 -0.75 -23.51 9.02
CA HIS A 47 -0.97 -22.13 9.42
C HIS A 47 -1.80 -21.35 8.39
N GLU A 48 -1.50 -21.49 7.09
CA GLU A 48 -2.24 -20.85 6.01
C GLU A 48 -3.71 -21.30 5.97
N LEU A 49 -3.96 -22.60 6.16
CA LEU A 49 -5.32 -23.15 6.22
C LEU A 49 -6.09 -22.62 7.44
N LEU A 50 -5.44 -22.54 8.60
CA LEU A 50 -6.06 -21.97 9.80
C LEU A 50 -6.41 -20.48 9.61
N CYS A 51 -5.49 -19.68 9.05
CA CYS A 51 -5.77 -18.27 8.73
C CYS A 51 -6.95 -18.14 7.76
N PHE A 52 -7.01 -19.00 6.75
CA PHE A 52 -8.12 -19.00 5.78
C PHE A 52 -9.45 -19.35 6.45
N LEU A 53 -9.51 -20.44 7.21
CA LEU A 53 -10.73 -20.87 7.90
C LEU A 53 -11.18 -19.84 8.96
N HIS A 54 -10.24 -19.10 9.55
CA HIS A 54 -10.55 -18.01 10.48
C HIS A 54 -11.22 -16.82 9.79
N ALA A 55 -10.81 -16.50 8.56
CA ALA A 55 -11.42 -15.42 7.77
C ALA A 55 -12.75 -15.83 7.12
N TYR A 56 -12.91 -17.11 6.78
CA TYR A 56 -14.07 -17.67 6.08
C TYR A 56 -14.69 -18.85 6.85
N PRO A 57 -15.14 -18.65 8.08
CA PRO A 57 -15.73 -19.70 8.88
C PRO A 57 -17.12 -20.04 8.35
N ASP A 58 -17.44 -21.32 8.30
CA ASP A 58 -18.78 -21.83 7.95
C ASP A 58 -19.61 -22.21 9.17
N ASP A 59 -18.95 -22.40 10.31
CA ASP A 59 -19.55 -22.86 11.55
C ASP A 59 -18.81 -22.25 12.75
N GLU A 60 -19.53 -22.00 13.85
CA GLU A 60 -18.98 -21.37 15.06
C GLU A 60 -17.98 -22.30 15.76
N ALA A 61 -18.26 -23.62 15.84
CA ALA A 61 -17.36 -24.57 16.47
C ALA A 61 -16.04 -24.73 15.68
N VAL A 62 -16.09 -24.67 14.34
CA VAL A 62 -14.88 -24.64 13.50
C VAL A 62 -14.09 -23.35 13.76
N PHE A 63 -14.75 -22.21 13.86
CA PHE A 63 -14.11 -20.93 14.17
C PHE A 63 -13.42 -20.94 15.53
N GLU A 64 -14.09 -21.47 16.56
CA GLU A 64 -13.53 -21.60 17.90
C GLU A 64 -12.30 -22.51 17.93
N GLN A 65 -12.39 -23.71 17.31
CA GLN A 65 -11.27 -24.63 17.20
C GLN A 65 -10.06 -24.01 16.48
N VAL A 66 -10.30 -23.34 15.35
CA VAL A 66 -9.27 -22.63 14.60
C VAL A 66 -8.66 -21.51 15.45
N SER A 67 -9.47 -20.73 16.15
CA SER A 67 -9.01 -19.66 17.05
C SER A 67 -8.12 -20.18 18.17
N GLN A 68 -8.49 -21.31 18.79
CA GLN A 68 -7.70 -22.01 19.80
C GLN A 68 -6.34 -22.44 19.23
N MET A 69 -6.33 -23.10 18.07
CA MET A 69 -5.11 -23.56 17.41
C MET A 69 -4.18 -22.40 17.03
N LEU A 70 -4.71 -21.29 16.50
CA LEU A 70 -3.92 -20.08 16.19
C LEU A 70 -3.34 -19.45 17.47
N ASN A 71 -4.11 -19.33 18.55
CA ASN A 71 -3.64 -18.78 19.82
C ASN A 71 -2.52 -19.63 20.44
N GLY A 72 -2.54 -20.95 20.22
CA GLY A 72 -1.52 -21.89 20.67
C GLY A 72 -0.36 -22.10 19.69
N PHE A 73 -0.44 -21.58 18.47
CA PHE A 73 0.42 -21.98 17.37
C PHE A 73 1.92 -21.78 17.62
N SER A 74 2.30 -20.68 18.25
CA SER A 74 3.71 -20.39 18.60
C SER A 74 4.34 -21.35 19.60
N ARG A 75 3.52 -22.09 20.37
CA ARG A 75 3.95 -23.07 21.37
C ARG A 75 4.09 -24.50 20.82
N ARG A 76 3.79 -24.72 19.54
CA ARG A 76 3.90 -26.05 18.91
C ARG A 76 5.36 -26.53 18.92
N PRO A 77 5.65 -27.77 19.36
CA PRO A 77 7.02 -28.30 19.39
C PRO A 77 7.65 -28.37 17.99
N ASP A 78 6.86 -28.78 16.99
CA ASP A 78 7.31 -28.87 15.60
C ASP A 78 7.71 -27.51 15.00
N LEU A 79 7.01 -26.44 15.36
CA LEU A 79 7.38 -25.07 14.98
C LEU A 79 8.73 -24.68 15.61
N GLN A 80 8.92 -24.95 16.90
CA GLN A 80 10.17 -24.61 17.60
C GLN A 80 11.38 -25.34 16.99
N LEU A 81 11.23 -26.63 16.64
CA LEU A 81 12.27 -27.41 15.96
C LEU A 81 12.60 -26.89 14.56
N ASN A 82 11.64 -26.30 13.86
CA ASN A 82 11.81 -25.75 12.50
C ASN A 82 12.02 -24.23 12.46
N ARG A 83 12.15 -23.52 13.60
CA ARG A 83 12.14 -22.07 13.69
C ARG A 83 13.07 -21.38 12.69
N ARG A 84 14.31 -21.89 12.52
CA ARG A 84 15.28 -21.32 11.56
C ARG A 84 14.81 -21.39 10.10
N ARG A 85 14.06 -22.44 9.74
CA ARG A 85 13.52 -22.64 8.38
C ARG A 85 12.24 -21.84 8.14
N LEU A 86 11.65 -21.31 9.21
CA LEU A 86 10.41 -20.54 9.18
C LEU A 86 10.62 -19.02 9.28
N VAL A 87 11.87 -18.55 9.21
CA VAL A 87 12.21 -17.12 9.13
C VAL A 87 11.47 -16.50 7.93
N ASN A 88 10.98 -15.27 8.10
CA ASN A 88 10.20 -14.52 7.10
C ASN A 88 8.82 -15.10 6.75
N THR A 89 8.35 -16.12 7.46
CA THR A 89 6.96 -16.59 7.27
C THR A 89 5.93 -15.69 7.97
N GLY A 90 6.36 -14.85 8.91
CA GLY A 90 5.48 -14.02 9.75
C GLY A 90 4.59 -14.81 10.70
N ILE A 91 4.83 -16.11 10.88
CA ILE A 91 4.13 -16.96 11.86
C ILE A 91 4.59 -16.57 13.27
N ALA A 92 3.68 -16.53 14.23
CA ALA A 92 4.02 -16.26 15.63
C ALA A 92 5.10 -17.22 16.14
N GLY A 93 6.18 -16.69 16.73
CA GLY A 93 7.33 -17.48 17.20
C GLY A 93 8.44 -17.62 16.16
N THR A 94 8.35 -16.98 15.00
CA THR A 94 9.42 -16.94 13.97
C THR A 94 9.94 -15.52 13.76
N ASP A 95 11.22 -15.40 13.41
CA ASP A 95 11.87 -14.12 13.18
C ASP A 95 11.52 -13.56 11.79
N ILE A 96 11.61 -12.23 11.67
CA ILE A 96 11.46 -11.50 10.41
C ILE A 96 12.78 -10.79 10.11
N VAL A 97 13.29 -10.93 8.89
CA VAL A 97 14.53 -10.28 8.41
C VAL A 97 14.21 -9.56 7.12
N TYR A 98 14.32 -8.21 7.13
CA TYR A 98 13.98 -7.42 5.94
C TYR A 98 14.59 -6.00 6.04
N PRO A 99 15.00 -5.36 4.93
CA PRO A 99 15.45 -3.98 4.90
C PRO A 99 14.26 -3.01 4.96
N PHE A 100 13.70 -2.82 6.16
CA PHE A 100 12.60 -1.88 6.36
C PHE A 100 13.06 -0.44 6.21
N GLY A 101 12.29 0.37 5.46
CA GLY A 101 12.48 1.80 5.37
C GLY A 101 12.22 2.52 6.71
N PHE A 102 12.68 3.76 6.79
CA PHE A 102 12.78 4.51 8.05
C PHE A 102 11.48 4.57 8.86
N SER A 103 10.37 4.86 8.22
CA SER A 103 9.08 5.00 8.93
C SER A 103 8.60 3.69 9.56
N THR A 104 8.80 2.55 8.87
CA THR A 104 8.50 1.21 9.42
C THR A 104 9.50 0.83 10.51
N ALA A 105 10.79 1.10 10.31
CA ALA A 105 11.82 0.87 11.31
C ALA A 105 11.54 1.63 12.62
N ARG A 106 11.12 2.89 12.53
CA ARG A 106 10.69 3.68 13.71
C ARG A 106 9.49 3.07 14.43
N TRP A 107 8.49 2.62 13.68
CA TRP A 107 7.33 1.94 14.27
C TRP A 107 7.74 0.65 14.99
N LEU A 108 8.64 -0.15 14.40
CA LEU A 108 9.19 -1.36 15.02
C LEU A 108 10.00 -1.04 16.28
N ALA A 109 10.85 -0.02 16.24
CA ALA A 109 11.65 0.40 17.39
C ALA A 109 10.77 0.86 18.56
N ALA A 110 9.67 1.58 18.29
CA ALA A 110 8.71 1.99 19.31
C ALA A 110 7.92 0.81 19.89
N ARG A 111 7.64 -0.23 19.09
CA ARG A 111 6.80 -1.37 19.47
C ARG A 111 7.58 -2.49 20.17
N CYS A 112 8.76 -2.81 19.67
CA CYS A 112 9.58 -3.95 20.10
C CYS A 112 11.10 -3.71 19.93
N GLY A 113 11.56 -2.52 20.29
CA GLY A 113 12.95 -2.10 20.07
C GLY A 113 14.00 -2.97 20.75
N ASP A 114 13.67 -3.63 21.87
CA ASP A 114 14.50 -4.63 22.56
C ASP A 114 14.71 -5.92 21.75
N ARG A 115 13.92 -6.11 20.69
CA ARG A 115 13.94 -7.29 19.81
C ARG A 115 14.45 -6.99 18.41
N LEU A 116 14.85 -5.75 18.16
CA LEU A 116 15.46 -5.37 16.90
C LEU A 116 16.97 -5.51 16.99
N SER A 117 17.56 -6.04 15.93
CA SER A 117 19.00 -6.02 15.71
C SER A 117 19.31 -5.78 14.24
N VAL A 118 20.49 -5.28 13.94
CA VAL A 118 20.98 -5.20 12.55
C VAL A 118 21.53 -6.57 12.14
N GLU A 119 21.10 -7.05 10.97
CA GLU A 119 21.67 -8.25 10.35
C GLU A 119 22.93 -7.86 9.56
N TRP A 120 24.03 -7.69 10.26
CA TRP A 120 25.26 -7.09 9.71
C TRP A 120 25.84 -7.81 8.50
N ASN A 121 25.60 -9.11 8.38
CA ASN A 121 26.09 -9.88 7.23
C ASN A 121 25.33 -9.53 5.93
N ASP A 122 24.14 -8.93 6.08
CA ASP A 122 23.25 -8.56 4.98
C ASP A 122 23.17 -7.02 4.78
N VAL A 123 24.01 -6.24 5.49
CA VAL A 123 24.11 -4.79 5.28
C VAL A 123 24.84 -4.53 3.97
N ALA A 124 24.22 -3.76 3.08
CA ALA A 124 24.78 -3.49 1.76
C ALA A 124 26.12 -2.72 1.79
N HIS A 125 26.22 -1.75 2.71
CA HIS A 125 27.36 -0.84 2.83
C HIS A 125 27.78 -0.63 4.28
N PRO A 126 28.45 -1.62 4.93
CA PRO A 126 28.85 -1.51 6.35
C PRO A 126 29.73 -0.28 6.63
N ASP A 127 30.67 0.03 5.74
CA ASP A 127 31.60 1.16 5.89
C ASP A 127 30.86 2.52 5.87
N GLU A 128 29.75 2.63 5.13
CA GLU A 128 28.93 3.84 5.15
C GLU A 128 28.21 4.03 6.47
N VAL A 129 27.75 2.95 7.10
CA VAL A 129 27.16 3.00 8.44
C VAL A 129 28.18 3.52 9.44
N GLU A 130 29.41 2.98 9.38
CA GLU A 130 30.51 3.42 10.23
C GLU A 130 30.86 4.90 10.04
N GLY A 131 30.96 5.34 8.79
CA GLY A 131 31.23 6.76 8.46
C GLY A 131 30.12 7.72 8.94
N ARG A 132 28.89 7.23 9.13
CA ARG A 132 27.75 8.03 9.61
C ARG A 132 27.57 8.04 11.12
N LEU A 133 28.34 7.26 11.89
CA LEU A 133 28.29 7.29 13.36
C LEU A 133 28.62 8.68 13.92
N GLN A 134 29.40 9.48 13.19
CA GLN A 134 29.66 10.89 13.51
C GLN A 134 28.38 11.73 13.63
N LEU A 135 27.36 11.44 12.82
CA LEU A 135 26.08 12.15 12.84
C LEU A 135 25.26 11.80 14.09
N PHE A 136 25.53 10.64 14.68
CA PHE A 136 24.83 10.12 15.85
C PHE A 136 25.50 10.50 17.17
N SER A 137 26.73 11.02 17.12
CA SER A 137 27.57 11.38 18.26
C SER A 137 27.42 12.84 18.64
N LEU A 138 27.71 13.15 19.89
CA LEU A 138 27.83 14.54 20.34
C LEU A 138 29.14 15.15 19.79
N TRP A 139 29.16 16.48 19.71
CA TRP A 139 30.37 17.19 19.27
C TRP A 139 31.59 16.86 20.15
N ALA A 140 31.40 16.65 21.45
CA ALA A 140 32.47 16.29 22.40
C ALA A 140 33.06 14.89 22.16
N GLU A 141 32.38 14.01 21.42
CA GLU A 141 32.83 12.68 21.06
C GLU A 141 33.65 12.67 19.76
N ARG A 142 33.68 13.75 19.02
CA ARG A 142 34.31 13.86 17.69
C ARG A 142 35.80 13.53 17.64
N PRO A 143 36.64 13.81 18.66
CA PRO A 143 38.06 13.44 18.60
C PRO A 143 38.32 11.96 18.32
N VAL A 144 37.36 11.06 18.62
CA VAL A 144 37.48 9.63 18.29
C VAL A 144 37.50 9.37 16.77
N PHE A 145 36.95 10.26 15.96
CA PHE A 145 36.89 10.09 14.51
C PHE A 145 38.17 10.56 13.80
N ASP A 146 38.96 11.42 14.46
CA ASP A 146 40.20 11.93 13.91
C ASP A 146 41.32 10.88 14.03
N GLU A 147 41.36 10.15 15.15
CA GLU A 147 42.28 9.04 15.41
C GLU A 147 41.47 7.86 16.00
N PRO A 148 40.79 7.06 15.19
CA PRO A 148 39.87 6.05 15.71
C PRO A 148 40.61 4.92 16.41
N PRO A 149 40.51 4.78 17.76
CA PRO A 149 41.14 3.69 18.51
C PRO A 149 40.37 2.37 18.38
N LEU A 150 39.17 2.42 17.76
CA LEU A 150 38.23 1.32 17.62
C LEU A 150 37.67 1.28 16.22
N GLY A 151 37.42 0.07 15.69
CA GLY A 151 36.58 -0.07 14.49
C GLY A 151 35.13 0.37 14.73
N GLY A 152 34.43 0.77 13.68
CA GLY A 152 33.08 1.39 13.77
C GLY A 152 32.07 0.55 14.55
N ARG A 153 32.08 -0.80 14.40
CA ARG A 153 31.22 -1.70 15.19
C ARG A 153 31.48 -1.59 16.70
N ALA A 154 32.76 -1.65 17.10
CA ALA A 154 33.14 -1.53 18.51
C ALA A 154 32.78 -0.14 19.08
N TRP A 155 32.84 0.89 18.22
CA TRP A 155 32.43 2.24 18.58
C TRP A 155 30.89 2.32 18.73
N LEU A 156 30.12 1.77 17.80
CA LEU A 156 28.67 1.67 17.90
C LEU A 156 28.23 0.97 19.19
N ASP A 157 28.88 -0.12 19.55
CA ASP A 157 28.60 -0.86 20.81
C ASP A 157 28.78 -0.01 22.07
N ARG A 158 29.67 0.96 22.04
CA ARG A 158 29.84 1.94 23.13
C ARG A 158 28.78 3.05 23.08
N LEU A 159 28.49 3.59 21.89
CA LEU A 159 27.53 4.67 21.69
C LEU A 159 26.11 4.27 22.07
N ARG A 160 25.70 3.05 21.74
CA ARG A 160 24.31 2.57 21.92
C ARG A 160 23.89 2.39 23.38
N GLY A 161 24.83 2.31 24.32
CA GLY A 161 24.55 2.06 25.72
C GLY A 161 23.76 0.75 25.92
N ASN A 162 22.58 0.85 26.53
CA ASN A 162 21.69 -0.28 26.81
C ASN A 162 20.67 -0.57 25.67
N GLN A 163 20.68 0.21 24.60
CA GLN A 163 19.82 -0.05 23.43
C GLN A 163 20.41 -1.17 22.56
N THR A 164 19.58 -1.76 21.70
CA THR A 164 20.09 -2.57 20.59
C THR A 164 20.75 -1.66 19.54
N ASP A 165 21.64 -2.21 18.71
CA ASP A 165 22.28 -1.49 17.62
C ASP A 165 21.26 -0.86 16.66
N ALA A 166 20.26 -1.65 16.23
CA ALA A 166 19.18 -1.18 15.37
C ALA A 166 18.38 -0.05 16.03
N SER A 167 17.92 -0.22 17.27
CA SER A 167 17.13 0.80 17.97
C SER A 167 17.93 2.09 18.17
N PHE A 168 19.21 2.01 18.48
CA PHE A 168 20.08 3.18 18.58
C PHE A 168 20.16 3.94 17.25
N ILE A 169 20.50 3.25 16.15
CA ILE A 169 20.63 3.88 14.83
C ILE A 169 19.31 4.54 14.41
N ILE A 170 18.18 3.84 14.57
CA ILE A 170 16.85 4.35 14.22
C ILE A 170 16.50 5.61 15.04
N ASN A 171 16.71 5.57 16.37
CA ASN A 171 16.40 6.68 17.25
C ASN A 171 17.30 7.90 17.00
N ARG A 172 18.60 7.68 16.74
CA ARG A 172 19.53 8.76 16.40
C ARG A 172 19.23 9.38 15.04
N SER A 173 18.89 8.55 14.04
CA SER A 173 18.40 9.05 12.74
C SER A 173 17.15 9.91 12.90
N ALA A 174 16.21 9.52 13.77
CA ALA A 174 15.01 10.30 14.06
C ALA A 174 15.30 11.65 14.77
N ALA A 175 16.41 11.76 15.48
CA ALA A 175 16.84 12.95 16.21
C ALA A 175 17.65 13.94 15.36
N LEU A 176 18.03 13.57 14.12
CA LEU A 176 18.75 14.49 13.23
C LEU A 176 17.90 15.72 12.92
N PRO A 177 18.51 16.92 12.72
CA PRO A 177 17.80 18.16 12.41
C PRO A 177 17.26 18.20 10.97
N VAL A 178 17.09 17.05 10.34
CA VAL A 178 16.57 16.86 8.99
C VAL A 178 15.16 16.28 9.08
N ARG A 179 14.24 16.74 8.25
CA ARG A 179 12.83 16.34 8.32
C ARG A 179 12.29 15.86 6.97
N GLY A 180 11.21 15.08 7.04
CA GLY A 180 10.48 14.58 5.87
C GLY A 180 11.31 13.62 5.03
N MET A 181 11.11 13.66 3.72
CA MET A 181 11.76 12.75 2.76
C MET A 181 13.30 12.72 2.86
N ALA A 182 13.94 13.84 3.24
CA ALA A 182 15.39 13.88 3.36
C ALA A 182 15.90 13.01 4.52
N ASN A 183 15.14 12.91 5.61
CA ASN A 183 15.49 12.02 6.72
C ASN A 183 15.25 10.54 6.35
N ASP A 184 14.16 10.25 5.63
CA ASP A 184 13.88 8.92 5.12
C ASP A 184 15.02 8.45 4.20
N HIS A 185 15.45 9.29 3.24
CA HIS A 185 16.58 9.00 2.37
C HIS A 185 17.90 8.75 3.13
N LEU A 186 18.24 9.61 4.12
CA LEU A 186 19.47 9.42 4.90
C LEU A 186 19.52 8.09 5.62
N TYR A 187 18.38 7.60 6.12
CA TYR A 187 18.30 6.29 6.76
C TYR A 187 18.31 5.17 5.73
N ASP A 188 17.52 5.29 4.67
CA ASP A 188 17.37 4.24 3.65
C ASP A 188 18.69 3.98 2.91
N GLU A 189 19.53 5.02 2.71
CA GLU A 189 20.88 4.89 2.16
C GLU A 189 21.85 4.08 3.04
N LEU A 190 21.56 3.88 4.34
CA LEU A 190 22.36 2.99 5.17
C LEU A 190 22.22 1.51 4.75
N GLY A 191 21.18 1.18 3.98
CA GLY A 191 20.96 -0.19 3.48
C GLY A 191 20.85 -1.23 4.59
N LEU A 192 20.26 -0.86 5.74
CA LEU A 192 20.18 -1.73 6.90
C LEU A 192 19.17 -2.85 6.73
N THR A 193 19.60 -4.08 6.86
CA THR A 193 18.70 -5.21 7.06
C THR A 193 18.44 -5.40 8.55
N LEU A 194 17.16 -5.36 8.95
CA LEU A 194 16.75 -5.51 10.34
C LEU A 194 16.23 -6.93 10.60
N ARG A 195 16.64 -7.49 11.75
CA ARG A 195 16.02 -8.69 12.32
C ARG A 195 15.07 -8.30 13.44
N VAL A 196 13.80 -8.71 13.32
CA VAL A 196 12.81 -8.67 14.37
C VAL A 196 12.75 -10.07 15.00
N THR A 197 13.31 -10.21 16.20
CA THR A 197 13.26 -11.48 16.94
C THR A 197 11.85 -11.72 17.49
N ALA A 198 11.33 -12.93 17.28
CA ALA A 198 10.02 -13.32 17.76
C ALA A 198 9.85 -13.18 19.28
N GLY A 199 8.70 -12.73 19.73
CA GLY A 199 8.39 -12.59 21.15
C GLY A 199 7.22 -11.66 21.44
N PRO A 200 7.03 -11.23 22.69
CA PRO A 200 6.01 -10.25 23.06
C PRO A 200 6.14 -8.97 22.21
N ASN A 201 5.02 -8.44 21.76
CA ASN A 201 4.91 -7.24 20.91
C ASN A 201 5.56 -7.34 19.50
N ALA A 202 6.30 -8.40 19.19
CA ALA A 202 6.78 -8.60 17.83
C ALA A 202 5.59 -8.83 16.88
N PRO A 203 5.60 -8.25 15.66
CA PRO A 203 4.54 -8.46 14.69
C PRO A 203 4.42 -9.93 14.29
N ASP A 204 3.18 -10.44 14.18
CA ASP A 204 2.91 -11.77 13.62
C ASP A 204 1.54 -11.80 12.91
N ARG A 205 1.44 -12.61 11.86
CA ARG A 205 0.19 -12.77 11.10
C ARG A 205 -0.74 -13.85 11.68
N THR A 206 -0.32 -14.54 12.71
CA THR A 206 -1.10 -15.59 13.40
C THR A 206 -2.19 -14.98 14.26
N ARG A 207 -1.87 -13.88 14.95
CA ARG A 207 -2.76 -13.18 15.88
C ARG A 207 -3.29 -11.85 15.34
N ALA A 208 -2.77 -11.39 14.19
CA ALA A 208 -3.15 -10.12 13.57
C ALA A 208 -4.62 -10.14 13.16
N ARG A 209 -5.49 -9.53 13.97
CA ARG A 209 -6.94 -9.43 13.74
C ARG A 209 -7.56 -8.26 14.50
N VAL A 210 -8.70 -7.77 14.00
CA VAL A 210 -9.54 -6.80 14.72
C VAL A 210 -10.33 -7.54 15.81
N PRO A 211 -10.14 -7.23 17.09
CA PRO A 211 -10.87 -7.89 18.16
C PRO A 211 -12.34 -7.49 18.18
N GLY A 212 -13.21 -8.35 18.76
CA GLY A 212 -14.61 -8.03 19.05
C GLY A 212 -15.51 -7.83 17.82
N ARG A 213 -15.11 -8.33 16.64
CA ARG A 213 -15.97 -8.31 15.45
C ARG A 213 -17.05 -9.38 15.55
N ARG A 214 -18.28 -9.03 15.13
CA ARG A 214 -19.35 -10.01 14.97
C ARG A 214 -18.94 -10.99 13.89
N LEU A 215 -18.97 -12.27 14.21
CA LEU A 215 -18.71 -13.35 13.26
C LEU A 215 -19.81 -13.39 12.20
N VAL A 216 -19.41 -13.47 10.95
CA VAL A 216 -20.29 -13.73 9.83
C VAL A 216 -19.89 -15.08 9.22
N THR A 217 -20.70 -16.10 9.49
CA THR A 217 -20.47 -17.43 8.94
C THR A 217 -20.78 -17.48 7.44
N GLN A 218 -20.07 -18.35 6.74
CA GLN A 218 -20.21 -18.57 5.30
C GLN A 218 -21.16 -19.76 5.06
N PRO A 219 -22.47 -19.53 4.80
CA PRO A 219 -23.45 -20.62 4.68
C PRO A 219 -23.40 -21.34 3.34
N ALA A 220 -22.81 -20.72 2.33
CA ALA A 220 -22.75 -21.22 0.96
C ALA A 220 -21.30 -21.23 0.44
N PRO A 221 -21.00 -21.97 -0.64
CA PRO A 221 -19.69 -21.95 -1.28
C PRO A 221 -19.22 -20.54 -1.63
N LEU A 222 -17.91 -20.34 -1.61
CA LEU A 222 -17.31 -19.05 -1.98
C LEU A 222 -17.66 -18.67 -3.43
N ARG A 223 -17.75 -17.36 -3.69
CA ARG A 223 -18.00 -16.78 -5.02
C ARG A 223 -16.76 -16.88 -5.90
N LEU A 224 -16.42 -18.10 -6.35
CA LEU A 224 -15.24 -18.36 -7.18
C LEU A 224 -15.44 -17.94 -8.64
N ALA A 225 -16.70 -17.87 -9.11
CA ALA A 225 -17.04 -17.37 -10.43
C ALA A 225 -16.73 -15.86 -10.53
N ARG A 226 -16.25 -15.44 -11.70
CA ARG A 226 -16.04 -14.01 -11.94
C ARG A 226 -17.37 -13.30 -11.97
N PRO A 227 -17.52 -12.22 -11.19
CA PRO A 227 -18.71 -11.39 -11.26
C PRO A 227 -18.74 -10.61 -12.59
N ASP A 228 -19.93 -10.16 -12.99
CA ASP A 228 -20.03 -8.97 -13.83
C ASP A 228 -19.48 -7.79 -13.03
N ILE A 229 -18.28 -7.35 -13.39
CA ILE A 229 -17.55 -6.35 -12.61
C ILE A 229 -18.26 -5.00 -12.63
N VAL A 230 -18.92 -4.65 -13.73
CA VAL A 230 -19.65 -3.40 -13.85
C VAL A 230 -20.89 -3.43 -12.96
N ALA A 231 -21.66 -4.51 -13.01
CA ALA A 231 -22.80 -4.70 -12.13
C ALA A 231 -22.41 -4.71 -10.64
N GLU A 232 -21.23 -5.30 -10.31
CA GLU A 232 -20.76 -5.35 -8.92
C GLU A 232 -20.28 -3.98 -8.42
N LEU A 233 -19.53 -3.23 -9.22
CA LEU A 233 -19.05 -1.91 -8.83
C LEU A 233 -20.17 -0.85 -8.73
N MET A 234 -21.31 -1.08 -9.39
CA MET A 234 -22.49 -0.21 -9.28
C MET A 234 -23.28 -0.40 -7.97
N LYS A 235 -23.05 -1.49 -7.25
CA LYS A 235 -23.64 -1.73 -5.93
C LYS A 235 -22.87 -0.94 -4.87
N PRO A 236 -23.42 0.08 -4.21
CA PRO A 236 -22.69 0.82 -3.19
C PRO A 236 -22.33 -0.09 -2.00
N PRO A 237 -21.29 0.24 -1.21
CA PRO A 237 -21.04 -0.43 0.06
C PRO A 237 -22.22 -0.21 1.02
N LYS A 238 -22.43 -1.12 1.97
CA LYS A 238 -23.52 -1.00 2.96
C LYS A 238 -23.39 0.26 3.80
N ARG A 239 -22.16 0.59 4.19
CA ARG A 239 -21.88 1.76 5.03
C ARG A 239 -20.44 2.24 4.85
N ILE A 240 -20.27 3.55 4.70
CA ILE A 240 -18.98 4.24 4.82
C ILE A 240 -19.03 5.06 6.11
N ARG A 241 -18.10 4.83 7.02
CA ARG A 241 -18.07 5.50 8.32
C ARG A 241 -16.68 6.07 8.58
N ARG A 242 -16.61 7.37 8.80
CA ARG A 242 -15.41 8.00 9.35
C ARG A 242 -15.17 7.49 10.76
N ILE A 243 -13.91 7.27 11.10
CA ILE A 243 -13.51 6.72 12.38
C ILE A 243 -12.65 7.72 13.16
N GLY A 244 -12.75 7.67 14.49
CA GLY A 244 -11.95 8.52 15.34
C GLY A 244 -10.48 8.07 15.37
N ARG A 245 -9.58 8.98 15.74
CA ARG A 245 -8.13 8.82 15.77
C ARG A 245 -7.65 7.54 16.48
N ARG A 246 -8.24 7.20 17.63
CA ARG A 246 -7.90 5.96 18.36
C ARG A 246 -8.19 4.69 17.56
N GLN A 247 -9.36 4.61 16.93
CA GLN A 247 -9.72 3.47 16.10
C GLN A 247 -8.88 3.41 14.83
N ALA A 248 -8.61 4.58 14.21
CA ALA A 248 -7.73 4.67 13.04
C ALA A 248 -6.31 4.17 13.37
N HIS A 249 -5.76 4.55 14.52
CA HIS A 249 -4.45 4.08 14.99
C HIS A 249 -4.41 2.56 15.17
N THR A 250 -5.43 1.97 15.82
CA THR A 250 -5.51 0.51 16.00
C THR A 250 -5.54 -0.25 14.66
N LEU A 251 -6.31 0.27 13.68
CA LEU A 251 -6.40 -0.35 12.34
C LEU A 251 -5.14 -0.11 11.51
N LEU A 252 -4.48 1.03 11.70
CA LEU A 252 -3.20 1.31 11.06
C LEU A 252 -2.09 0.40 11.59
N ASP A 253 -2.04 0.17 12.91
CA ASP A 253 -1.10 -0.79 13.51
C ASP A 253 -1.33 -2.19 12.95
N LEU A 254 -2.58 -2.62 12.81
CA LEU A 254 -2.92 -3.89 12.17
C LEU A 254 -2.46 -3.93 10.70
N ALA A 255 -2.60 -2.82 9.96
CA ALA A 255 -2.13 -2.74 8.58
C ALA A 255 -0.60 -2.86 8.49
N ARG A 256 0.13 -2.13 9.33
CA ARG A 256 1.59 -2.21 9.43
C ARG A 256 2.06 -3.62 9.80
N GLU A 257 1.42 -4.23 10.79
CA GLU A 257 1.69 -5.61 11.18
C GLU A 257 1.46 -6.60 10.03
N ALA A 258 0.38 -6.44 9.28
CA ALA A 258 0.08 -7.26 8.11
C ALA A 258 1.12 -7.08 6.98
N MET A 259 1.71 -5.88 6.83
CA MET A 259 2.76 -5.61 5.84
C MET A 259 4.11 -6.18 6.29
N VAL A 260 4.56 -5.83 7.50
CA VAL A 260 5.86 -6.26 8.05
C VAL A 260 5.99 -7.78 8.05
N THR A 261 4.93 -8.50 8.45
CA THR A 261 4.92 -9.98 8.49
C THR A 261 4.94 -10.64 7.11
N ARG A 262 4.93 -9.86 6.04
CA ARG A 262 5.01 -10.30 4.64
C ARG A 262 6.16 -9.64 3.87
N ALA A 263 7.12 -9.07 4.60
CA ALA A 263 8.28 -8.39 4.03
C ALA A 263 7.84 -7.30 3.02
N ARG A 264 6.92 -6.44 3.43
CA ARG A 264 6.41 -5.31 2.63
C ARG A 264 6.49 -4.02 3.41
N ASP A 265 6.81 -2.95 2.70
CA ASP A 265 6.83 -1.60 3.22
C ASP A 265 6.02 -0.71 2.27
N LEU A 266 4.91 -0.16 2.73
CA LEU A 266 3.99 0.56 1.87
C LEU A 266 3.78 2.00 2.36
N TYR A 267 4.16 2.93 1.52
CA TYR A 267 4.09 4.37 1.71
C TYR A 267 2.80 4.86 2.35
N THR A 268 1.63 4.39 1.91
CA THR A 268 0.34 4.85 2.46
C THR A 268 0.10 4.44 3.90
N PHE A 269 0.73 3.38 4.38
CA PHE A 269 0.63 2.97 5.79
C PHE A 269 1.77 3.53 6.63
N THR A 270 2.89 3.89 6.02
CA THR A 270 4.01 4.54 6.72
C THR A 270 3.77 6.03 6.92
N ALA A 271 3.24 6.71 5.90
CA ALA A 271 2.90 8.14 5.91
C ALA A 271 1.40 8.42 6.16
N ALA A 272 0.72 7.56 6.89
CA ALA A 272 -0.73 7.57 7.06
C ALA A 272 -1.24 8.74 7.90
N ASN A 273 -2.31 9.39 7.43
CA ASN A 273 -3.02 10.46 8.12
C ASN A 273 -4.22 9.93 8.90
N LEU A 274 -4.12 9.87 10.22
CA LEU A 274 -5.19 9.39 11.10
C LEU A 274 -6.48 10.21 11.05
N GLU A 275 -6.40 11.45 10.58
CA GLU A 275 -7.56 12.34 10.42
C GLU A 275 -8.34 12.04 9.11
N ASP A 276 -7.70 11.32 8.17
CA ASP A 276 -8.29 10.93 6.89
C ASP A 276 -8.47 9.42 6.80
N ALA A 277 -9.20 8.89 7.80
CA ALA A 277 -9.43 7.46 7.93
C ALA A 277 -10.92 7.12 7.93
N CYS A 278 -11.30 6.07 7.20
CA CYS A 278 -12.65 5.53 7.24
C CYS A 278 -12.68 4.00 7.24
N LEU A 279 -13.78 3.45 7.73
CA LEU A 279 -14.09 2.03 7.67
C LEU A 279 -15.32 1.84 6.79
N VAL A 280 -15.20 0.97 5.79
CA VAL A 280 -16.23 0.67 4.82
C VAL A 280 -16.72 -0.74 5.03
N ASP A 281 -18.00 -0.91 5.32
CA ASP A 281 -18.67 -2.20 5.42
C ASP A 281 -19.29 -2.58 4.07
N CYS A 282 -18.84 -3.66 3.48
CA CYS A 282 -19.37 -4.22 2.24
C CYS A 282 -20.37 -5.36 2.46
N GLY A 283 -20.61 -5.73 3.72
CA GLY A 283 -21.42 -6.89 4.06
C GLY A 283 -20.65 -8.21 4.06
N ASP A 284 -21.31 -9.26 4.48
CA ASP A 284 -20.77 -10.62 4.53
C ASP A 284 -19.43 -10.73 5.28
N GLY A 285 -19.18 -9.85 6.27
CA GLY A 285 -17.92 -9.79 7.03
C GLY A 285 -16.76 -9.14 6.27
N LEU A 286 -16.97 -8.60 5.06
CA LEU A 286 -15.96 -7.86 4.30
C LEU A 286 -15.96 -6.39 4.68
N GLU A 287 -14.84 -5.89 5.15
CA GLU A 287 -14.60 -4.49 5.46
C GLU A 287 -13.33 -3.97 4.78
N PHE A 288 -13.32 -2.68 4.47
CA PHE A 288 -12.11 -1.97 4.03
C PHE A 288 -11.77 -0.87 5.04
N PHE A 289 -10.55 -0.92 5.56
CA PHE A 289 -9.97 0.22 6.26
C PHE A 289 -9.23 1.08 5.25
N CYS A 290 -9.76 2.26 4.96
CA CYS A 290 -9.20 3.22 4.02
C CYS A 290 -8.52 4.35 4.78
N ILE A 291 -7.31 4.75 4.38
CA ILE A 291 -6.53 5.80 5.01
C ILE A 291 -5.76 6.63 3.98
N GLY A 292 -5.86 7.94 4.09
CA GLY A 292 -5.11 8.90 3.28
C GLY A 292 -3.70 9.15 3.87
N VAL A 293 -2.97 10.05 3.21
CA VAL A 293 -1.57 10.37 3.52
C VAL A 293 -1.47 11.73 4.21
N GLU A 294 -0.50 11.88 5.12
CA GLU A 294 -0.21 13.17 5.78
C GLU A 294 0.14 14.26 4.75
N PRO A 295 -0.25 15.52 4.98
CA PRO A 295 -0.08 16.61 4.00
C PRO A 295 1.34 16.74 3.46
N GLU A 296 2.36 16.57 4.30
CA GLU A 296 3.77 16.70 3.93
C GLU A 296 4.19 15.70 2.86
N GLN A 297 3.55 14.52 2.86
CA GLN A 297 3.86 13.37 2.03
C GLN A 297 2.91 13.20 0.82
N ARG A 298 1.90 14.06 0.66
CA ARG A 298 0.97 14.00 -0.47
C ARG A 298 1.65 14.35 -1.79
N LEU A 299 1.25 13.69 -2.86
CA LEU A 299 1.64 14.05 -4.22
C LEU A 299 1.09 15.43 -4.60
N LEU A 300 1.63 16.04 -5.65
CA LEU A 300 1.17 17.36 -6.08
C LEU A 300 -0.27 17.35 -6.55
N LEU A 301 -0.65 16.38 -7.37
CA LEU A 301 -1.97 16.28 -8.01
C LEU A 301 -2.81 15.18 -7.39
N ASP A 302 -2.46 13.93 -7.60
CA ASP A 302 -3.27 12.79 -7.23
C ASP A 302 -3.47 12.67 -5.72
N ALA A 303 -4.67 12.31 -5.29
CA ALA A 303 -4.90 11.85 -3.93
C ALA A 303 -4.54 10.36 -3.82
N VAL A 304 -3.78 9.98 -2.80
CA VAL A 304 -3.32 8.60 -2.62
C VAL A 304 -3.84 8.02 -1.32
N TYR A 305 -4.42 6.83 -1.41
CA TYR A 305 -4.98 6.10 -0.26
C TYR A 305 -4.48 4.66 -0.18
N GLY A 306 -4.29 4.20 1.05
CA GLY A 306 -4.11 2.79 1.36
C GLY A 306 -5.41 2.15 1.83
N ILE A 307 -5.61 0.91 1.45
CA ILE A 307 -6.74 0.08 1.91
C ILE A 307 -6.21 -1.22 2.48
N LEU A 308 -6.56 -1.52 3.73
CA LEU A 308 -6.45 -2.86 4.28
C LEU A 308 -7.77 -3.59 4.05
N THR A 309 -7.73 -4.73 3.36
CA THR A 309 -8.89 -5.59 3.16
C THR A 309 -9.03 -6.55 4.34
N ILE A 310 -10.18 -6.54 4.99
CA ILE A 310 -10.45 -7.28 6.21
C ILE A 310 -11.66 -8.19 5.99
N ARG A 311 -11.53 -9.47 6.35
CA ARG A 311 -12.64 -10.43 6.35
C ARG A 311 -12.80 -11.04 7.75
N ASN A 312 -13.96 -10.88 8.37
CA ASN A 312 -14.20 -11.33 9.76
C ASN A 312 -13.11 -10.89 10.75
N GLY A 313 -12.61 -9.65 10.59
CA GLY A 313 -11.53 -9.11 11.40
C GLY A 313 -10.12 -9.51 10.96
N VAL A 314 -9.96 -10.44 10.03
CA VAL A 314 -8.65 -10.93 9.55
C VAL A 314 -8.20 -10.13 8.33
N PRO A 315 -6.96 -9.59 8.32
CA PRO A 315 -6.38 -8.99 7.11
C PRO A 315 -6.19 -10.03 6.01
N ILE A 316 -6.84 -9.85 4.86
CA ILE A 316 -6.78 -10.80 3.73
C ILE A 316 -6.06 -10.25 2.50
N GLY A 317 -5.76 -8.94 2.49
CA GLY A 317 -5.10 -8.26 1.38
C GLY A 317 -5.02 -6.77 1.61
N TYR A 318 -4.51 -6.06 0.63
CA TYR A 318 -4.46 -4.61 0.62
C TYR A 318 -4.65 -4.06 -0.80
N ALA A 319 -4.95 -2.78 -0.88
CA ALA A 319 -4.89 -2.04 -2.12
C ALA A 319 -4.26 -0.67 -1.89
N LEU A 320 -3.63 -0.14 -2.93
CA LEU A 320 -3.25 1.26 -3.05
C LEU A 320 -4.02 1.83 -4.21
N PHE A 321 -4.48 3.05 -4.08
CA PHE A 321 -5.09 3.72 -5.22
C PHE A 321 -4.82 5.21 -5.19
N SER A 322 -4.75 5.81 -6.37
CA SER A 322 -4.85 7.26 -6.56
C SER A 322 -6.21 7.63 -7.15
N ALA A 323 -6.65 8.85 -6.84
CA ALA A 323 -7.92 9.38 -7.34
C ALA A 323 -7.77 10.83 -7.80
N LEU A 324 -8.19 11.11 -9.03
CA LEU A 324 -8.35 12.44 -9.62
C LEU A 324 -9.09 12.32 -10.96
N TRP A 325 -9.66 13.41 -11.47
CA TRP A 325 -10.40 13.42 -12.74
C TRP A 325 -11.49 12.35 -12.81
N ARG A 326 -12.25 12.15 -11.72
CA ARG A 326 -13.26 11.07 -11.64
C ARG A 326 -12.72 9.71 -12.10
N SER A 327 -11.42 9.51 -11.96
CA SER A 327 -10.72 8.27 -12.29
C SER A 327 -9.87 7.81 -11.13
N SER A 328 -9.48 6.54 -11.14
CA SER A 328 -8.62 5.96 -10.12
C SER A 328 -7.65 4.97 -10.74
N GLU A 329 -6.38 5.07 -10.38
CA GLU A 329 -5.40 4.02 -10.63
C GLU A 329 -5.33 3.12 -9.41
N VAL A 330 -5.43 1.80 -9.61
CA VAL A 330 -5.61 0.83 -8.53
C VAL A 330 -4.56 -0.28 -8.59
N ALA A 331 -3.83 -0.45 -7.49
CA ALA A 331 -2.98 -1.59 -7.24
C ALA A 331 -3.65 -2.50 -6.18
N TYR A 332 -3.91 -3.77 -6.49
CA TYR A 332 -4.62 -4.69 -5.63
C TYR A 332 -3.81 -5.96 -5.37
N ASN A 333 -3.68 -6.33 -4.11
CA ASN A 333 -2.98 -7.55 -3.69
C ASN A 333 -3.82 -8.35 -2.69
N VAL A 334 -3.92 -9.65 -2.94
CA VAL A 334 -4.49 -10.63 -2.01
C VAL A 334 -3.35 -11.42 -1.40
N PHE A 335 -3.30 -11.49 -0.08
CA PHE A 335 -2.29 -12.29 0.61
C PHE A 335 -2.37 -13.75 0.22
N GLU A 336 -1.24 -14.42 0.17
CA GLU A 336 -1.10 -15.79 -0.36
C GLU A 336 -2.08 -16.78 0.27
N SER A 337 -2.25 -16.73 1.60
CA SER A 337 -3.21 -17.56 2.34
C SER A 337 -4.65 -17.49 1.80
N PHE A 338 -5.02 -16.39 1.15
CA PHE A 338 -6.38 -16.11 0.70
C PHE A 338 -6.55 -16.13 -0.82
N ARG A 339 -5.48 -16.40 -1.57
CA ARG A 339 -5.55 -16.62 -3.02
C ARG A 339 -6.43 -17.82 -3.34
N GLY A 340 -7.22 -17.73 -4.41
CA GLY A 340 -8.20 -18.76 -4.77
C GLY A 340 -9.53 -18.70 -4.00
N GLY A 341 -9.71 -17.66 -3.15
CA GLY A 341 -11.00 -17.32 -2.56
C GLY A 341 -11.82 -16.38 -3.47
N GLU A 342 -12.56 -15.46 -2.85
CA GLU A 342 -13.47 -14.53 -3.54
C GLU A 342 -12.77 -13.30 -4.17
N SER A 343 -11.51 -13.42 -4.63
CA SER A 343 -10.66 -12.28 -5.02
C SER A 343 -11.29 -11.37 -6.07
N ALA A 344 -11.99 -11.93 -7.06
CA ALA A 344 -12.65 -11.14 -8.11
C ALA A 344 -13.87 -10.37 -7.58
N TRP A 345 -14.66 -10.98 -6.69
CA TRP A 345 -15.77 -10.31 -6.04
C TRP A 345 -15.28 -9.21 -5.09
N VAL A 346 -14.27 -9.50 -4.26
CA VAL A 346 -13.64 -8.53 -3.36
C VAL A 346 -13.11 -7.34 -4.16
N TYR A 347 -12.48 -7.59 -5.31
CA TYR A 347 -12.01 -6.54 -6.19
C TYR A 347 -13.17 -5.66 -6.72
N GLY A 348 -14.29 -6.25 -7.12
CA GLY A 348 -15.50 -5.49 -7.50
C GLY A 348 -16.02 -4.61 -6.35
N ARG A 349 -16.02 -5.12 -5.11
CA ARG A 349 -16.39 -4.34 -3.92
C ARG A 349 -15.41 -3.21 -3.63
N LEU A 350 -14.11 -3.43 -3.91
CA LEU A 350 -13.09 -2.39 -3.82
C LEU A 350 -13.38 -1.25 -4.82
N LEU A 351 -13.63 -1.57 -6.10
CA LEU A 351 -13.97 -0.56 -7.11
C LEU A 351 -15.26 0.19 -6.75
N ALA A 352 -16.28 -0.51 -6.23
CA ALA A 352 -17.51 0.10 -5.74
C ALA A 352 -17.26 1.08 -4.58
N THR A 353 -16.31 0.75 -3.69
CA THR A 353 -15.90 1.61 -2.59
C THR A 353 -15.21 2.87 -3.10
N ILE A 354 -14.26 2.74 -4.01
CA ILE A 354 -13.54 3.88 -4.61
C ILE A 354 -14.54 4.79 -5.37
N ARG A 355 -15.45 4.20 -6.14
CA ARG A 355 -16.53 4.95 -6.80
C ARG A 355 -17.39 5.73 -5.79
N ALA A 356 -17.80 5.09 -4.71
CA ALA A 356 -18.65 5.73 -3.70
C ALA A 356 -17.93 6.85 -2.94
N MET A 357 -16.62 6.73 -2.73
CA MET A 357 -15.82 7.73 -2.01
C MET A 357 -15.36 8.90 -2.88
N PHE A 358 -15.05 8.65 -4.15
CA PHE A 358 -14.37 9.60 -5.04
C PHE A 358 -15.09 9.87 -6.36
N GLY A 359 -16.25 9.28 -6.59
CA GLY A 359 -17.00 9.47 -7.83
C GLY A 359 -16.35 8.87 -9.08
N ALA A 360 -15.35 7.98 -8.91
CA ALA A 360 -14.62 7.42 -10.03
C ALA A 360 -15.52 6.59 -10.94
N ASP A 361 -15.45 6.87 -12.25
CA ASP A 361 -16.14 6.15 -13.32
C ASP A 361 -15.17 5.43 -14.26
N THR A 362 -13.87 5.69 -14.11
CA THR A 362 -12.80 5.05 -14.87
C THR A 362 -11.73 4.53 -13.92
N PHE A 363 -11.29 3.30 -14.15
CA PHE A 363 -10.26 2.64 -13.35
C PHE A 363 -9.11 2.21 -14.24
N THR A 364 -7.88 2.44 -13.76
CA THR A 364 -6.64 2.18 -14.49
C THR A 364 -5.78 1.19 -13.72
N ILE A 365 -5.13 0.27 -14.43
CA ILE A 365 -4.08 -0.60 -13.89
C ILE A 365 -2.78 -0.25 -14.58
N ASP A 366 -1.81 0.16 -13.78
CA ASP A 366 -0.46 0.50 -14.24
C ASP A 366 0.31 -0.74 -14.75
N PRO A 367 1.19 -0.60 -15.75
CA PRO A 367 2.01 -1.67 -16.27
C PRO A 367 2.80 -2.45 -15.22
N TYR A 368 3.33 -1.80 -14.18
CA TYR A 368 4.05 -2.47 -13.09
C TYR A 368 3.15 -3.48 -12.37
N GLN A 369 1.88 -3.14 -12.12
CA GLN A 369 0.91 -4.03 -11.49
C GLN A 369 0.56 -5.23 -12.39
N LEU A 370 0.75 -5.10 -13.69
CA LEU A 370 0.50 -6.15 -14.67
C LEU A 370 1.70 -7.10 -14.83
N GLY A 371 2.90 -6.69 -14.40
CA GLY A 371 4.14 -7.44 -14.50
C GLY A 371 5.24 -6.78 -15.33
N HIS A 372 5.09 -5.51 -15.73
CA HIS A 372 6.17 -4.75 -16.37
C HIS A 372 7.23 -4.38 -15.33
N HIS A 373 8.45 -4.89 -15.47
CA HIS A 373 9.51 -4.81 -14.44
C HIS A 373 9.07 -5.36 -13.07
N ASN A 374 8.19 -6.36 -13.05
CA ASN A 374 7.64 -6.97 -11.84
C ASN A 374 7.36 -8.46 -12.10
N ASP A 375 8.30 -9.31 -11.73
CA ASP A 375 8.20 -10.75 -11.96
C ASP A 375 7.05 -11.40 -11.17
N GLU A 376 6.77 -10.94 -9.94
CA GLU A 376 5.60 -11.42 -9.18
C GLU A 376 4.29 -11.20 -9.94
N GLY A 377 4.15 -10.03 -10.59
CA GLY A 377 2.99 -9.70 -11.42
C GLY A 377 2.88 -10.62 -12.65
N LEU A 378 4.00 -10.91 -13.31
CA LEU A 378 4.04 -11.83 -14.45
C LEU A 378 3.67 -13.27 -14.04
N GLU A 379 4.27 -13.79 -13.00
CA GLU A 379 4.07 -15.16 -12.50
C GLU A 379 2.66 -15.37 -11.97
N SER A 380 2.08 -14.38 -11.29
CA SER A 380 0.70 -14.42 -10.77
C SER A 380 -0.37 -14.43 -11.87
N GLY A 381 -0.01 -14.04 -13.11
CA GLY A 381 -0.94 -13.90 -14.22
C GLY A 381 -1.88 -12.69 -14.06
N ALA A 382 -1.42 -11.62 -13.40
CA ALA A 382 -2.20 -10.42 -13.09
C ALA A 382 -2.86 -9.82 -14.33
N TRP A 383 -2.16 -9.76 -15.48
CA TRP A 383 -2.72 -9.22 -16.72
C TRP A 383 -4.03 -9.92 -17.13
N TRP A 384 -4.06 -11.27 -17.09
CA TRP A 384 -5.25 -12.05 -17.43
C TRP A 384 -6.37 -11.92 -16.41
N PHE A 385 -6.04 -11.70 -15.14
CA PHE A 385 -7.03 -11.41 -14.11
C PHE A 385 -7.84 -10.16 -14.47
N TYR A 386 -7.16 -9.04 -14.73
CA TYR A 386 -7.81 -7.77 -15.08
C TYR A 386 -8.49 -7.82 -16.45
N TYR A 387 -7.84 -8.39 -17.48
CA TYR A 387 -8.44 -8.49 -18.82
C TYR A 387 -9.76 -9.28 -18.78
N LYS A 388 -9.82 -10.36 -18.02
CA LYS A 388 -11.03 -11.19 -17.86
C LYS A 388 -12.11 -10.52 -17.01
N LEU A 389 -11.78 -9.50 -16.22
CA LEU A 389 -12.73 -8.63 -15.52
C LEU A 389 -13.23 -7.47 -16.37
N GLY A 390 -12.81 -7.34 -17.62
CA GLY A 390 -13.32 -6.32 -18.53
C GLY A 390 -12.37 -5.14 -18.78
N PHE A 391 -11.22 -5.09 -18.12
CA PHE A 391 -10.20 -4.07 -18.43
C PHE A 391 -9.62 -4.26 -19.83
N ARG A 392 -9.33 -3.16 -20.52
CA ARG A 392 -8.83 -3.19 -21.90
C ARG A 392 -7.66 -2.22 -22.07
N PRO A 393 -6.62 -2.58 -22.84
CA PRO A 393 -5.58 -1.63 -23.23
C PRO A 393 -6.13 -0.65 -24.28
N TRP A 394 -5.73 0.61 -24.17
CA TRP A 394 -6.08 1.62 -25.18
C TRP A 394 -5.06 1.67 -26.32
N ASP A 395 -3.82 1.24 -26.11
CA ASP A 395 -2.84 1.12 -27.17
C ASP A 395 -3.37 0.16 -28.26
N PRO A 396 -3.48 0.60 -29.55
CA PRO A 396 -4.08 -0.20 -30.62
C PRO A 396 -3.30 -1.48 -30.94
N ALA A 397 -1.96 -1.47 -30.80
CA ALA A 397 -1.12 -2.64 -31.07
C ALA A 397 -1.29 -3.68 -29.97
N ILE A 398 -1.25 -3.25 -28.71
CA ILE A 398 -1.48 -4.13 -27.56
C ILE A 398 -2.93 -4.65 -27.55
N ALA A 399 -3.90 -3.83 -27.92
CA ALA A 399 -5.31 -4.26 -28.03
C ALA A 399 -5.51 -5.35 -29.12
N ARG A 400 -4.82 -5.25 -30.27
CA ARG A 400 -4.84 -6.30 -31.29
C ARG A 400 -4.19 -7.59 -30.80
N LEU A 401 -3.02 -7.49 -30.15
CA LEU A 401 -2.32 -8.63 -29.56
C LEU A 401 -3.17 -9.32 -28.51
N ALA A 402 -3.79 -8.54 -27.59
CA ALA A 402 -4.68 -9.03 -26.56
C ALA A 402 -5.86 -9.83 -27.11
N ARG A 403 -6.53 -9.31 -28.15
CA ARG A 403 -7.64 -10.03 -28.82
C ARG A 403 -7.18 -11.33 -29.47
N SER A 404 -6.00 -11.34 -30.10
CA SER A 404 -5.42 -12.54 -30.70
C SER A 404 -5.14 -13.61 -29.65
N GLU A 405 -4.48 -13.24 -28.55
CA GLU A 405 -4.17 -14.16 -27.46
C GLU A 405 -5.45 -14.66 -26.75
N ALA A 406 -6.45 -13.80 -26.54
CA ALA A 406 -7.72 -14.18 -25.95
C ALA A 406 -8.44 -15.28 -26.76
N ARG A 407 -8.39 -15.20 -28.12
CA ARG A 407 -8.93 -16.25 -29.00
C ARG A 407 -8.17 -17.58 -28.83
N LYS A 408 -6.85 -17.57 -28.70
CA LYS A 408 -6.05 -18.78 -28.46
C LYS A 408 -6.38 -19.41 -27.11
N VAL A 409 -6.50 -18.59 -26.05
CA VAL A 409 -6.90 -19.05 -24.71
C VAL A 409 -8.29 -19.68 -24.72
N ALA A 410 -9.23 -19.13 -25.49
CA ALA A 410 -10.58 -19.66 -25.61
C ALA A 410 -10.64 -20.96 -26.45
N ALA A 411 -9.85 -21.04 -27.51
CA ALA A 411 -9.88 -22.16 -28.45
C ALA A 411 -9.14 -23.42 -27.97
N ARG A 412 -8.15 -23.28 -27.08
CA ARG A 412 -7.28 -24.39 -26.68
C ARG A 412 -7.27 -24.56 -25.16
N LYS A 413 -7.92 -25.64 -24.67
CA LYS A 413 -7.88 -26.01 -23.25
C LYS A 413 -6.41 -26.18 -22.78
N GLY A 414 -6.04 -25.49 -21.72
CA GLY A 414 -4.67 -25.54 -21.16
C GLY A 414 -3.66 -24.62 -21.83
N TYR A 415 -4.02 -23.90 -22.90
CA TYR A 415 -3.13 -22.90 -23.49
C TYR A 415 -2.81 -21.78 -22.48
N ARG A 416 -1.54 -21.42 -22.39
CA ARG A 416 -1.05 -20.26 -21.63
C ARG A 416 -0.25 -19.36 -22.56
N THR A 417 -0.47 -18.05 -22.42
CA THR A 417 0.32 -17.05 -23.16
C THR A 417 1.79 -17.16 -22.78
N GLY A 418 2.65 -17.29 -23.79
CA GLY A 418 4.10 -17.41 -23.56
C GLY A 418 4.71 -16.14 -22.97
N PRO A 419 5.84 -16.25 -22.23
CA PRO A 419 6.46 -15.13 -21.49
C PRO A 419 6.79 -13.92 -22.40
N GLY A 420 7.31 -14.15 -23.60
CA GLY A 420 7.64 -13.07 -24.55
C GLY A 420 6.42 -12.27 -25.01
N THR A 421 5.27 -12.94 -25.20
CA THR A 421 4.00 -12.27 -25.53
C THR A 421 3.45 -11.54 -24.32
N LEU A 422 3.54 -12.17 -23.14
CA LEU A 422 3.06 -11.57 -21.89
C LEU A 422 3.82 -10.26 -21.59
N ARG A 423 5.16 -10.24 -21.73
CA ARG A 423 5.96 -9.02 -21.56
C ARG A 423 5.53 -7.88 -22.49
N LYS A 424 5.06 -8.19 -23.72
CA LYS A 424 4.49 -7.17 -24.61
C LYS A 424 3.14 -6.68 -24.14
N LEU A 425 2.28 -7.59 -23.66
CA LEU A 425 0.93 -7.24 -23.16
C LEU A 425 0.97 -6.34 -21.95
N VAL A 426 1.92 -6.54 -21.03
CA VAL A 426 2.03 -5.75 -19.78
C VAL A 426 2.68 -4.38 -19.95
N SER A 427 3.12 -3.99 -21.15
CA SER A 427 3.79 -2.70 -21.40
C SER A 427 2.84 -1.50 -21.46
N ALA A 428 1.54 -1.71 -21.41
CA ALA A 428 0.53 -0.64 -21.49
C ALA A 428 -0.50 -0.76 -20.37
N ASN A 429 -1.02 0.39 -19.94
CA ASN A 429 -2.12 0.46 -18.98
C ASN A 429 -3.35 -0.31 -19.48
N LEU A 430 -4.09 -0.87 -18.52
CA LEU A 430 -5.43 -1.39 -18.75
C LEU A 430 -6.48 -0.46 -18.12
N PHE A 431 -7.57 -0.24 -18.83
CA PHE A 431 -8.64 0.66 -18.41
C PHE A 431 -9.99 -0.06 -18.34
N LEU A 432 -10.78 0.28 -17.33
CA LEU A 432 -12.19 -0.07 -17.22
C LEU A 432 -12.99 1.24 -17.09
N GLN A 433 -13.77 1.59 -18.12
CA GLN A 433 -14.66 2.75 -18.12
C GLN A 433 -16.10 2.32 -17.92
N THR A 434 -16.81 3.00 -17.02
CA THR A 434 -18.22 2.79 -16.73
C THR A 434 -19.08 4.02 -17.01
N GLY A 435 -18.42 5.15 -17.27
CA GLY A 435 -19.01 6.40 -17.74
C GLY A 435 -18.81 6.61 -19.24
N PRO A 436 -19.13 7.81 -19.75
CA PRO A 436 -18.86 8.19 -21.14
C PRO A 436 -17.36 8.06 -21.46
N PRO A 437 -17.01 7.64 -22.69
CA PRO A 437 -15.60 7.57 -23.10
C PRO A 437 -14.92 8.94 -23.01
N ARG A 438 -13.77 9.01 -22.33
CA ARG A 438 -12.94 10.20 -22.17
C ARG A 438 -11.47 9.82 -21.98
N ALA A 439 -10.56 10.73 -22.28
CA ALA A 439 -9.12 10.51 -22.21
C ALA A 439 -8.43 11.25 -21.05
N ASP A 440 -9.14 12.13 -20.36
CA ASP A 440 -8.67 12.90 -19.21
C ASP A 440 -8.75 12.06 -17.91
N VAL A 441 -8.00 10.99 -17.86
CA VAL A 441 -8.00 10.01 -16.76
C VAL A 441 -6.58 9.70 -16.30
N LEU A 442 -6.43 9.26 -15.05
CA LEU A 442 -5.17 8.76 -14.51
C LEU A 442 -4.63 7.61 -15.37
N GLY A 443 -3.32 7.59 -15.59
CA GLY A 443 -2.64 6.66 -16.48
C GLY A 443 -2.71 7.02 -17.98
N ALA A 444 -3.56 7.98 -18.39
CA ALA A 444 -3.58 8.50 -19.76
C ALA A 444 -3.01 9.93 -19.86
N ILE A 445 -3.22 10.77 -18.84
CA ILE A 445 -2.63 12.12 -18.77
C ILE A 445 -1.15 12.00 -18.47
N PRO A 446 -0.25 12.63 -19.26
CA PRO A 446 1.20 12.58 -19.05
C PRO A 446 1.62 13.55 -17.94
N THR A 447 1.28 13.27 -16.68
CA THR A 447 1.51 14.16 -15.51
C THR A 447 3.00 14.50 -15.29
N ALA A 448 3.92 13.60 -15.65
CA ALA A 448 5.36 13.84 -15.60
C ALA A 448 5.79 15.04 -16.46
N ALA A 449 5.12 15.29 -17.58
CA ALA A 449 5.42 16.45 -18.44
C ALA A 449 5.12 17.78 -17.75
N ILE A 450 4.16 17.82 -16.82
CA ILE A 450 3.87 19.02 -16.00
C ILE A 450 5.10 19.38 -15.18
N GLY A 451 5.77 18.40 -14.55
CA GLY A 451 7.01 18.64 -13.81
C GLY A 451 8.11 19.26 -14.67
N LEU A 452 8.27 18.77 -15.91
CA LEU A 452 9.23 19.35 -16.86
C LEU A 452 8.87 20.80 -17.23
N ALA A 453 7.58 21.08 -17.44
CA ALA A 453 7.11 22.44 -17.73
C ALA A 453 7.37 23.38 -16.54
N VAL A 454 7.11 22.93 -15.31
CA VAL A 454 7.43 23.67 -14.08
C VAL A 454 8.93 23.93 -13.99
N THR A 455 9.78 22.91 -14.17
CA THR A 455 11.24 23.06 -14.17
C THR A 455 11.69 24.12 -15.19
N GLY A 456 11.18 24.03 -16.43
CA GLY A 456 11.49 25.00 -17.47
C GLY A 456 11.06 26.44 -17.14
N CYS A 457 9.90 26.61 -16.51
CA CYS A 457 9.43 27.92 -16.04
C CYS A 457 10.33 28.47 -14.95
N LEU A 458 10.62 27.67 -13.91
CA LEU A 458 11.47 28.09 -12.79
C LEU A 458 12.88 28.49 -13.26
N THR A 459 13.50 27.66 -14.11
CA THR A 459 14.85 27.92 -14.63
C THR A 459 14.91 29.19 -15.46
N ARG A 460 13.94 29.46 -16.32
CA ARG A 460 13.90 30.67 -17.14
C ARG A 460 13.68 31.93 -16.30
N ARG A 461 12.82 31.88 -15.26
CA ARG A 461 12.46 33.08 -14.46
C ARG A 461 13.43 33.37 -13.30
N PHE A 462 13.97 32.31 -12.69
CA PHE A 462 14.70 32.40 -11.42
C PHE A 462 16.07 31.70 -11.42
N GLY A 463 16.49 31.10 -12.54
CA GLY A 463 17.72 30.33 -12.58
C GLY A 463 17.67 29.13 -11.64
N SER A 464 18.63 29.01 -10.72
CA SER A 464 18.71 27.96 -9.69
C SER A 464 18.06 28.35 -8.36
N ASP A 465 17.63 29.60 -8.19
CA ASP A 465 17.07 30.11 -6.93
C ASP A 465 15.63 29.64 -6.72
N ARG A 466 15.49 28.49 -6.10
CA ARG A 466 14.21 27.82 -5.84
C ARG A 466 13.46 28.45 -4.66
N GLU A 467 14.16 28.97 -3.68
CA GLU A 467 13.62 29.68 -2.52
C GLU A 467 12.91 30.96 -2.96
N ARG A 468 13.58 31.78 -3.74
CA ARG A 468 13.00 32.99 -4.33
C ARG A 468 11.84 32.66 -5.25
N ALA A 469 11.98 31.63 -6.09
CA ALA A 469 10.90 31.17 -6.98
C ALA A 469 9.64 30.79 -6.21
N THR A 470 9.78 30.06 -5.11
CA THR A 470 8.65 29.68 -4.26
C THR A 470 7.96 30.89 -3.65
N ALA A 471 8.73 31.83 -3.09
CA ALA A 471 8.19 33.01 -2.44
C ALA A 471 7.46 33.96 -3.44
N ASP A 472 8.11 34.25 -4.59
CA ASP A 472 7.57 35.15 -5.60
C ASP A 472 6.33 34.56 -6.28
N LEU A 473 6.36 33.28 -6.63
CA LEU A 473 5.21 32.62 -7.27
C LEU A 473 4.03 32.43 -6.31
N ALA A 474 4.28 32.18 -5.02
CA ALA A 474 3.22 32.15 -4.02
C ALA A 474 2.51 33.50 -3.85
N ALA A 475 3.27 34.60 -3.93
CA ALA A 475 2.71 35.95 -3.91
C ALA A 475 1.95 36.28 -5.21
N GLU A 476 2.50 35.90 -6.38
CA GLU A 476 1.83 36.05 -7.68
C GLU A 476 0.52 35.27 -7.73
N ALA A 477 0.52 34.02 -7.28
CA ALA A 477 -0.68 33.20 -7.19
C ALA A 477 -1.74 33.86 -6.26
N ALA A 478 -1.31 34.45 -5.14
CA ALA A 478 -2.22 35.13 -4.21
C ALA A 478 -2.91 36.31 -4.87
N ALA A 479 -2.17 37.14 -5.59
CA ALA A 479 -2.73 38.27 -6.33
C ALA A 479 -3.69 37.81 -7.42
N ARG A 480 -3.34 36.80 -8.21
CA ARG A 480 -4.17 36.28 -9.30
C ARG A 480 -5.44 35.59 -8.82
N LEU A 481 -5.41 34.91 -7.68
CA LEU A 481 -6.53 34.11 -7.14
C LEU A 481 -7.32 34.82 -6.03
N GLY A 482 -6.93 36.02 -5.62
CA GLY A 482 -7.58 36.78 -4.55
C GLY A 482 -7.41 36.12 -3.17
N ALA A 483 -6.22 35.58 -2.88
CA ALA A 483 -5.92 34.85 -1.66
C ALA A 483 -4.91 35.56 -0.75
N ASP A 484 -5.01 36.87 -0.56
CA ASP A 484 -4.02 37.73 0.16
C ASP A 484 -3.76 37.29 1.61
N GLY A 485 -4.73 36.58 2.22
CA GLY A 485 -4.60 36.08 3.59
C GLY A 485 -3.89 34.71 3.74
N TRP A 486 -3.36 34.11 2.69
CA TRP A 486 -2.82 32.74 2.69
C TRP A 486 -1.73 32.48 3.74
N ARG A 487 -0.92 33.47 4.07
CA ARG A 487 0.14 33.31 5.08
C ARG A 487 -0.38 32.99 6.50
N ARG A 488 -1.67 33.24 6.76
CA ARG A 488 -2.36 32.93 8.03
C ARG A 488 -3.05 31.58 8.03
N TRP A 489 -3.04 30.83 6.92
CA TRP A 489 -3.66 29.52 6.83
C TRP A 489 -2.93 28.46 7.67
N PRO A 490 -3.56 27.34 8.00
CA PRO A 490 -2.91 26.18 8.63
C PRO A 490 -1.67 25.72 7.86
N ALA A 491 -0.74 25.07 8.53
CA ALA A 491 0.56 24.70 7.97
C ALA A 491 0.43 23.87 6.67
N GLY A 492 -0.43 22.85 6.66
CA GLY A 492 -0.65 22.03 5.46
C GLY A 492 -1.23 22.83 4.28
N GLU A 493 -2.18 23.75 4.54
CA GLU A 493 -2.74 24.62 3.50
C GLU A 493 -1.68 25.56 2.91
N LYS A 494 -0.82 26.15 3.77
CA LYS A 494 0.33 26.97 3.30
C LYS A 494 1.31 26.17 2.48
N LEU A 495 1.65 24.97 2.95
CA LEU A 495 2.56 24.07 2.25
C LEU A 495 2.08 23.80 0.82
N PHE A 496 0.79 23.46 0.67
CA PHE A 496 0.24 23.23 -0.67
C PHE A 496 0.03 24.48 -1.49
N TRP A 497 -0.19 25.63 -0.86
CA TRP A 497 -0.16 26.91 -1.56
C TRP A 497 1.20 27.12 -2.25
N GLU A 498 2.27 26.97 -1.52
CA GLU A 498 3.65 27.11 -2.03
C GLU A 498 3.99 26.05 -3.08
N ARG A 499 3.58 24.79 -2.86
CA ARG A 499 3.79 23.70 -3.81
C ARG A 499 3.04 23.87 -5.13
N TRP A 500 1.83 24.45 -5.08
CA TRP A 500 0.99 24.66 -6.27
C TRP A 500 1.30 25.96 -7.01
N ALA A 501 1.91 26.95 -6.38
CA ALA A 501 2.16 28.26 -6.96
C ALA A 501 2.89 28.18 -8.33
N PRO A 502 3.94 27.35 -8.52
CA PRO A 502 4.55 27.17 -9.83
C PRO A 502 3.60 26.59 -10.89
N LEU A 503 2.67 25.73 -10.49
CA LEU A 503 1.66 25.17 -11.39
C LEU A 503 0.62 26.22 -11.77
N VAL A 504 0.17 27.03 -10.81
CA VAL A 504 -0.78 28.15 -11.04
C VAL A 504 -0.22 29.14 -12.09
N ALA A 505 1.09 29.41 -12.07
CA ALA A 505 1.74 30.28 -13.06
C ALA A 505 1.67 29.70 -14.50
N LEU A 506 1.45 28.40 -14.65
CA LEU A 506 1.43 27.69 -15.93
C LEU A 506 0.02 27.35 -16.41
N ILE A 507 -1.03 27.56 -15.61
CA ILE A 507 -2.41 27.22 -16.00
C ILE A 507 -2.82 28.07 -17.22
N PRO A 508 -3.15 27.42 -18.36
CA PRO A 508 -3.53 28.15 -19.57
C PRO A 508 -4.79 28.98 -19.38
N GLY A 509 -4.77 30.23 -19.82
CA GLY A 509 -5.96 31.09 -19.84
C GLY A 509 -6.51 31.48 -18.46
N LEU A 510 -5.75 31.30 -17.37
CA LEU A 510 -6.19 31.60 -15.99
C LEU A 510 -6.66 33.04 -15.81
N ASP A 511 -6.05 34.01 -16.50
CA ASP A 511 -6.43 35.42 -16.38
C ASP A 511 -7.82 35.72 -16.99
N GLY A 512 -8.29 34.87 -17.89
CA GLY A 512 -9.66 34.91 -18.44
C GLY A 512 -10.71 34.16 -17.62
N TRP A 513 -10.33 33.61 -16.44
CA TRP A 513 -11.30 32.96 -15.57
C TRP A 513 -12.08 34.00 -14.75
N SER A 514 -13.33 33.70 -14.45
CA SER A 514 -14.14 34.53 -13.56
C SER A 514 -13.56 34.54 -12.15
N GLU A 515 -13.94 35.53 -11.36
CA GLU A 515 -13.51 35.62 -9.95
C GLU A 515 -13.94 34.38 -9.14
N ILE A 516 -15.13 33.84 -9.41
CA ILE A 516 -15.64 32.62 -8.76
C ILE A 516 -14.76 31.42 -9.10
N GLU A 517 -14.36 31.25 -10.37
CA GLU A 517 -13.48 30.16 -10.81
C GLU A 517 -12.07 30.29 -10.18
N ARG A 518 -11.51 31.50 -10.14
CA ARG A 518 -10.22 31.75 -9.50
C ARG A 518 -10.24 31.47 -7.99
N ARG A 519 -11.29 31.92 -7.29
CA ARG A 519 -11.48 31.58 -5.86
C ARG A 519 -11.68 30.08 -5.67
N GLY A 520 -12.44 29.44 -6.57
CA GLY A 520 -12.60 27.98 -6.58
C GLY A 520 -11.26 27.23 -6.67
N LEU A 521 -10.33 27.72 -7.51
CA LEU A 521 -8.99 27.16 -7.59
C LEU A 521 -8.20 27.34 -6.26
N ALA A 522 -8.30 28.52 -5.64
CA ALA A 522 -7.68 28.73 -4.32
C ALA A 522 -8.23 27.74 -3.27
N ASP A 523 -9.55 27.48 -3.28
CA ASP A 523 -10.19 26.51 -2.39
C ASP A 523 -9.78 25.06 -2.68
N VAL A 524 -9.53 24.71 -3.94
CA VAL A 524 -8.96 23.40 -4.33
C VAL A 524 -7.57 23.22 -3.74
N ILE A 525 -6.70 24.23 -3.89
CA ILE A 525 -5.32 24.18 -3.38
C ILE A 525 -5.32 24.05 -1.85
N ARG A 526 -6.16 24.82 -1.16
CA ARG A 526 -6.33 24.74 0.29
C ARG A 526 -6.79 23.34 0.73
N ALA A 527 -7.76 22.78 0.03
CA ALA A 527 -8.27 21.44 0.33
C ALA A 527 -7.19 20.36 0.16
N LYS A 528 -6.25 20.53 -0.79
CA LYS A 528 -5.12 19.61 -0.97
C LYS A 528 -4.21 19.56 0.27
N GLY A 529 -4.00 20.69 0.92
CA GLY A 529 -3.27 20.79 2.19
C GLY A 529 -4.15 20.62 3.45
N GLY A 530 -5.44 20.40 3.26
CA GLY A 530 -6.41 20.27 4.34
C GLY A 530 -6.34 18.91 5.07
N ARG A 531 -7.26 18.71 6.03
CA ARG A 531 -7.28 17.49 6.85
C ARG A 531 -7.48 16.21 6.04
N ARG A 532 -8.24 16.27 4.94
CA ARG A 532 -8.63 15.11 4.13
C ARG A 532 -8.41 15.38 2.65
N GLU A 533 -7.73 14.48 2.04
CA GLU A 533 -7.43 14.60 0.61
C GLU A 533 -8.65 14.28 -0.28
N SER A 534 -9.64 13.55 0.23
CA SER A 534 -10.93 13.36 -0.44
C SER A 534 -11.69 14.67 -0.66
N ASP A 535 -11.54 15.67 0.23
CA ASP A 535 -12.16 16.98 0.06
C ASP A 535 -11.51 17.75 -1.12
N PHE A 536 -10.22 17.55 -1.35
CA PHE A 536 -9.52 18.06 -2.53
C PHE A 536 -10.06 17.44 -3.82
N VAL A 537 -10.15 16.12 -3.90
CA VAL A 537 -10.65 15.43 -5.11
C VAL A 537 -12.06 15.92 -5.46
N ALA A 538 -12.95 16.00 -4.47
CA ALA A 538 -14.30 16.47 -4.69
C ALA A 538 -14.36 17.91 -5.24
N ARG A 539 -13.52 18.82 -4.71
CA ARG A 539 -13.44 20.21 -5.18
C ARG A 539 -12.78 20.33 -6.55
N PHE A 540 -11.73 19.55 -6.80
CA PHE A 540 -11.05 19.51 -8.10
C PHE A 540 -12.01 19.04 -9.19
N ASP A 541 -12.71 17.93 -8.97
CA ASP A 541 -13.63 17.34 -9.96
C ASP A 541 -14.90 18.16 -10.15
N ALA A 542 -15.27 19.00 -9.17
CA ALA A 542 -16.38 19.94 -9.29
C ALA A 542 -15.99 21.28 -9.95
N HIS A 543 -14.69 21.58 -10.08
CA HIS A 543 -14.25 22.85 -10.66
C HIS A 543 -14.45 22.85 -12.19
N PRO A 544 -15.17 23.85 -12.77
CA PRO A 544 -15.65 23.77 -14.16
C PRO A 544 -14.52 23.78 -15.20
N ARG A 545 -13.34 24.29 -14.89
CA ARG A 545 -12.25 24.48 -15.86
C ARG A 545 -10.93 23.83 -15.48
N LEU A 546 -10.71 23.54 -14.18
CA LEU A 546 -9.37 23.15 -13.69
C LEU A 546 -8.91 21.83 -14.29
N GLY A 547 -9.74 20.81 -14.33
CA GLY A 547 -9.41 19.50 -14.85
C GLY A 547 -8.93 19.56 -16.30
N GLU A 548 -9.69 20.27 -17.15
CA GLU A 548 -9.34 20.49 -18.57
C GLU A 548 -8.06 21.29 -18.72
N ALA A 549 -7.89 22.36 -17.94
CA ALA A 549 -6.71 23.23 -18.01
C ALA A 549 -5.41 22.49 -17.65
N ILE A 550 -5.44 21.64 -16.60
CA ILE A 550 -4.30 20.81 -16.21
C ILE A 550 -4.02 19.72 -17.26
N ALA A 551 -5.06 19.08 -17.81
CA ALA A 551 -4.88 18.09 -18.89
C ALA A 551 -4.29 18.72 -20.16
N ALA A 552 -4.75 19.92 -20.54
CA ALA A 552 -4.19 20.68 -21.67
C ALA A 552 -2.73 21.09 -21.44
N LEU A 553 -2.39 21.52 -20.22
CA LEU A 553 -1.01 21.82 -19.83
C LEU A 553 -0.12 20.57 -19.99
N ALA A 554 -0.57 19.42 -19.48
CA ALA A 554 0.16 18.16 -19.58
C ALA A 554 0.41 17.75 -21.04
N ALA A 555 -0.62 17.83 -21.89
CA ALA A 555 -0.52 17.49 -23.31
C ALA A 555 0.45 18.42 -24.08
N THR A 556 0.37 19.72 -23.83
CA THR A 556 1.27 20.73 -24.42
C THR A 556 2.71 20.50 -23.99
N ALA A 557 2.95 20.28 -22.71
CA ALA A 557 4.27 19.99 -22.15
C ALA A 557 4.87 18.70 -22.70
N ALA A 558 4.06 17.62 -22.82
CA ALA A 558 4.51 16.36 -23.42
C ALA A 558 4.88 16.52 -24.89
N SER A 559 4.16 17.35 -25.65
CA SER A 559 4.48 17.65 -27.04
C SER A 559 5.77 18.44 -27.18
N ALA A 560 6.02 19.39 -26.27
CA ALA A 560 7.27 20.16 -26.24
C ALA A 560 8.48 19.31 -25.86
N ALA A 561 8.33 18.35 -24.95
CA ALA A 561 9.41 17.45 -24.52
C ALA A 561 9.84 16.42 -25.60
N ARG A 562 9.02 16.19 -26.63
CA ARG A 562 9.33 15.29 -27.76
C ARG A 562 10.05 15.97 -28.92
N ARG A 563 10.08 17.31 -28.94
CA ARG A 563 10.82 18.13 -29.90
C ARG A 563 12.22 18.47 -29.40
#